data_86fa9c4abad8253d5a288f8dcb995a8e
#
_entry.id   86fa9c4abad8253d5a288f8dcb995a8e
#
_cell.length_a   1.000
_cell.length_b   1.000
_cell.length_c   1.000
_cell.angle_alpha   90.00
_cell.angle_beta   90.00
_cell.angle_gamma   90.00
#
_symmetry.space_group_name_H-M   'P 1'
#
loop_
_entity.id
_entity.type
_entity.pdbx_description
1 polymer ?
#
loop_
_entity_poly.entity_id
_entity_poly.type
_entity_poly.pdbx_seq_one_letter_code
_entity_poly.pdbx_strand_id
1 'polypeptide(L)'
;MTECIQTRFGFARHFKREVVGEFSGGTMTSDAGALLLREADLRMNLLPRFSQCFLDGRDPDLIEHSVEQMLAQRVYALALGYEDLNDHEQLRNDPLLRMLAGKAQPDQEALAGKSTLNRLELGNGKPDRYKKITFWRDAIDDLLVDLFLQAHAEAPDEIVLDIDTTDFAIHGEQEGRFYHGYYDHYCYLPLYVFAGEHVLCARLRTSNIDPSAGSRKEIERIVTRVRAKWPQVKIVLRGDSGFCREELMAWCEANGVDYVFGMARHPLWEKMVANALEQARQQWEQTQQPARVFLEFEHETVSGTWSRRRRVVAKAEHIAGKSNPRFVVTSIGAESWAMRQLYEDLYCARGDMGVSRKGHIYQLVRDQPGLKDSSLVAGEASWRESKMTEPSDNILESSVRNAPGCNVQ
;
A
#
# COMPACT_ATOMS: atom_id res chain seq x y z
N MET A 1 -8.35 -22.35 42.97
CA MET A 1 -7.58 -21.12 42.72
C MET A 1 -7.85 -20.21 43.91
N THR A 2 -6.85 -19.91 44.71
CA THR A 2 -6.95 -18.99 45.84
C THR A 2 -6.97 -17.57 45.29
N GLU A 3 -8.12 -16.91 45.36
CA GLU A 3 -8.21 -15.48 45.07
C GLU A 3 -7.29 -14.72 46.04
N CYS A 4 -6.34 -13.96 45.50
CA CYS A 4 -5.49 -13.08 46.28
C CYS A 4 -6.34 -11.87 46.68
N ILE A 5 -6.81 -11.85 47.94
CA ILE A 5 -7.68 -10.80 48.50
C ILE A 5 -6.85 -9.56 48.91
N GLN A 6 -5.54 -9.54 48.69
CA GLN A 6 -4.72 -8.42 49.10
C GLN A 6 -4.88 -7.26 48.10
N THR A 7 -5.64 -6.25 48.48
CA THR A 7 -5.94 -5.05 47.66
C THR A 7 -4.95 -3.91 47.91
N ARG A 8 -4.11 -4.01 48.96
CA ARG A 8 -3.19 -2.94 49.37
C ARG A 8 -1.81 -3.50 49.66
N PHE A 9 -0.77 -2.85 49.09
CA PHE A 9 0.63 -3.21 49.23
C PHE A 9 1.41 -2.06 49.84
N GLY A 10 2.15 -2.32 50.93
CA GLY A 10 3.09 -1.37 51.53
C GLY A 10 4.48 -1.52 50.89
N PHE A 11 5.08 -0.41 50.53
CA PHE A 11 6.45 -0.34 50.01
C PHE A 11 7.37 0.36 51.03
N ALA A 12 8.67 0.32 50.77
CA ALA A 12 9.65 1.06 51.58
C ALA A 12 9.33 2.55 51.60
N ARG A 13 9.45 3.15 52.78
CA ARG A 13 9.18 4.59 52.94
C ARG A 13 10.10 5.42 52.08
N HIS A 14 9.56 6.47 51.49
CA HIS A 14 10.33 7.52 50.82
C HIS A 14 10.49 8.69 51.80
N PHE A 15 11.65 8.77 52.44
CA PHE A 15 11.90 9.64 53.59
C PHE A 15 10.91 9.44 54.73
N LYS A 16 10.08 10.42 55.02
CA LYS A 16 9.06 10.35 56.06
C LYS A 16 7.68 9.92 55.53
N ARG A 17 7.55 9.70 54.23
CA ARG A 17 6.26 9.37 53.58
C ARG A 17 6.11 7.85 53.48
N GLU A 18 4.95 7.37 53.84
CA GLU A 18 4.52 6.00 53.54
C GLU A 18 4.22 5.89 52.05
N VAL A 19 4.68 4.79 51.43
CA VAL A 19 4.37 4.47 50.02
C VAL A 19 3.47 3.26 50.01
N VAL A 20 2.26 3.42 49.48
CA VAL A 20 1.26 2.37 49.42
C VAL A 20 0.77 2.27 47.98
N GLY A 21 0.68 1.06 47.45
CA GLY A 21 -0.01 0.74 46.21
C GLY A 21 -1.30 0.00 46.52
N GLU A 22 -2.37 0.37 45.85
CA GLU A 22 -3.64 -0.36 45.95
C GLU A 22 -4.34 -0.44 44.59
N PHE A 23 -5.13 -1.49 44.38
CA PHE A 23 -5.93 -1.68 43.17
C PHE A 23 -7.32 -1.05 43.37
N SER A 24 -7.36 0.25 43.62
CA SER A 24 -8.61 1.01 43.83
C SER A 24 -8.98 1.90 42.60
N GLY A 25 -8.16 1.86 41.58
CA GLY A 25 -8.43 2.56 40.28
C GLY A 25 -9.60 1.91 39.56
N GLY A 26 -10.39 2.73 38.86
CA GLY A 26 -11.41 2.26 37.92
C GLY A 26 -10.75 1.62 36.67
N THR A 27 -11.58 1.20 35.73
CA THR A 27 -11.11 0.70 34.44
C THR A 27 -10.40 1.83 33.67
N MET A 28 -9.16 1.59 33.27
CA MET A 28 -8.34 2.55 32.54
C MET A 28 -8.05 2.04 31.12
N THR A 29 -7.84 2.95 30.21
CA THR A 29 -7.35 2.68 28.86
C THR A 29 -6.05 3.44 28.61
N SER A 30 -5.12 2.83 27.86
CA SER A 30 -3.93 3.51 27.31
C SER A 30 -4.19 4.18 25.98
N ASP A 31 -5.32 3.93 25.35
CA ASP A 31 -5.61 4.20 23.94
C ASP A 31 -6.48 5.44 23.72
N ALA A 32 -6.45 6.40 24.65
CA ALA A 32 -7.27 7.60 24.61
C ALA A 32 -7.14 8.41 23.30
N GLY A 33 -6.01 8.29 22.59
CA GLY A 33 -5.83 8.86 21.25
C GLY A 33 -6.82 8.38 20.19
N ALA A 34 -7.45 7.24 20.39
CA ALA A 34 -8.49 6.71 19.50
C ALA A 34 -9.73 7.60 19.41
N LEU A 35 -9.95 8.51 20.37
CA LEU A 35 -11.00 9.54 20.27
C LEU A 35 -10.82 10.43 19.02
N LEU A 36 -9.58 10.72 18.62
CA LEU A 36 -9.31 11.48 17.39
C LEU A 36 -9.70 10.69 16.14
N LEU A 37 -9.49 9.38 16.13
CA LEU A 37 -9.94 8.51 15.04
C LEU A 37 -11.47 8.49 14.95
N ARG A 38 -12.15 8.46 16.07
CA ARG A 38 -13.62 8.55 16.11
C ARG A 38 -14.13 9.88 15.53
N GLU A 39 -13.51 10.99 15.89
CA GLU A 39 -13.89 12.30 15.33
C GLU A 39 -13.63 12.37 13.81
N ALA A 40 -12.57 11.74 13.32
CA ALA A 40 -12.31 11.61 11.89
C ALA A 40 -13.39 10.74 11.21
N ASP A 41 -13.74 9.59 11.80
CA ASP A 41 -14.79 8.72 11.28
C ASP A 41 -16.15 9.42 11.23
N LEU A 42 -16.54 10.14 12.28
CA LEU A 42 -17.79 10.90 12.30
C LEU A 42 -17.89 11.95 11.19
N ARG A 43 -16.76 12.56 10.79
CA ARG A 43 -16.72 13.53 9.67
C ARG A 43 -16.76 12.84 8.31
N MET A 44 -16.04 11.73 8.16
CA MET A 44 -15.96 10.98 6.90
C MET A 44 -17.15 10.05 6.69
N ASN A 45 -17.83 9.67 7.77
CA ASN A 45 -18.86 8.64 7.79
C ASN A 45 -18.37 7.31 7.19
N LEU A 46 -17.10 6.94 7.52
CA LEU A 46 -16.42 5.78 6.93
C LEU A 46 -17.05 4.47 7.41
N LEU A 47 -17.13 4.26 8.72
CA LEU A 47 -17.56 2.96 9.27
C LEU A 47 -19.01 2.62 8.93
N PRO A 48 -20.00 3.54 9.02
CA PRO A 48 -21.35 3.29 8.54
C PRO A 48 -21.41 2.94 7.06
N ARG A 49 -20.67 3.65 6.19
CA ARG A 49 -20.61 3.36 4.75
C ARG A 49 -19.90 2.04 4.47
N PHE A 50 -18.84 1.73 5.22
CA PHE A 50 -18.12 0.47 5.07
C PHE A 50 -19.00 -0.72 5.49
N SER A 51 -19.78 -0.59 6.56
CA SER A 51 -20.73 -1.64 6.97
C SER A 51 -21.79 -1.95 5.90
N GLN A 52 -22.20 -0.96 5.12
CA GLN A 52 -23.13 -1.15 4.00
C GLN A 52 -22.55 -1.98 2.84
N CYS A 53 -21.23 -2.16 2.79
CA CYS A 53 -20.60 -3.07 1.83
C CYS A 53 -20.73 -4.55 2.23
N PHE A 54 -21.33 -4.84 3.38
CA PHE A 54 -21.51 -6.19 3.89
C PHE A 54 -22.96 -6.61 3.89
N LEU A 55 -23.18 -7.89 3.68
CA LEU A 55 -24.49 -8.53 3.81
C LEU A 55 -24.48 -9.45 5.03
N ASP A 56 -25.34 -9.18 6.00
CA ASP A 56 -25.50 -10.00 7.19
C ASP A 56 -26.63 -11.02 7.00
N GLY A 57 -26.27 -12.27 6.79
CA GLY A 57 -27.21 -13.38 6.66
C GLY A 57 -27.46 -14.13 7.99
N ARG A 58 -27.11 -13.54 9.12
CA ARG A 58 -27.42 -14.11 10.45
C ARG A 58 -28.89 -13.92 10.77
N ASP A 59 -29.38 -14.74 11.68
CA ASP A 59 -30.72 -14.59 12.25
C ASP A 59 -30.79 -13.29 13.07
N PRO A 60 -31.67 -12.34 12.74
CA PRO A 60 -31.76 -11.06 13.43
C PRO A 60 -31.98 -11.18 14.94
N ASP A 61 -32.74 -12.19 15.38
CA ASP A 61 -33.06 -12.39 16.81
C ASP A 61 -31.87 -12.94 17.62
N LEU A 62 -30.79 -13.39 16.92
CA LEU A 62 -29.59 -13.95 17.52
C LEU A 62 -28.35 -13.06 17.35
N ILE A 63 -28.51 -11.84 16.82
CA ILE A 63 -27.42 -10.90 16.62
C ILE A 63 -27.12 -10.15 17.93
N GLU A 64 -26.00 -10.49 18.57
CA GLU A 64 -25.47 -9.78 19.74
C GLU A 64 -24.62 -8.55 19.34
N HIS A 65 -23.89 -8.67 18.24
CA HIS A 65 -23.00 -7.63 17.71
C HIS A 65 -23.34 -7.36 16.25
N SER A 66 -23.69 -6.12 15.90
CA SER A 66 -23.96 -5.74 14.51
C SER A 66 -22.66 -5.78 13.67
N VAL A 67 -22.79 -5.86 12.34
CA VAL A 67 -21.64 -5.78 11.44
C VAL A 67 -20.88 -4.48 11.64
N GLU A 68 -21.58 -3.34 11.78
CA GLU A 68 -20.97 -2.04 12.01
C GLU A 68 -20.15 -2.01 13.29
N GLN A 69 -20.68 -2.56 14.41
CA GLN A 69 -19.94 -2.65 15.67
C GLN A 69 -18.68 -3.51 15.56
N MET A 70 -18.77 -4.65 14.86
CA MET A 70 -17.61 -5.52 14.66
C MET A 70 -16.57 -4.89 13.76
N LEU A 71 -16.97 -4.19 12.70
CA LEU A 71 -16.07 -3.45 11.82
C LEU A 71 -15.41 -2.29 12.59
N ALA A 72 -16.17 -1.51 13.35
CA ALA A 72 -15.63 -0.45 14.20
C ALA A 72 -14.59 -0.99 15.18
N GLN A 73 -14.94 -2.05 15.92
CA GLN A 73 -14.03 -2.72 16.84
C GLN A 73 -12.72 -3.12 16.14
N ARG A 74 -12.80 -3.69 14.94
CA ARG A 74 -11.63 -4.20 14.22
C ARG A 74 -10.80 -3.07 13.62
N VAL A 75 -11.43 -2.09 12.98
CA VAL A 75 -10.74 -0.96 12.34
C VAL A 75 -10.02 -0.09 13.38
N TYR A 76 -10.68 0.22 14.50
CA TYR A 76 -10.03 0.98 15.57
C TYR A 76 -8.88 0.19 16.20
N ALA A 77 -9.04 -1.11 16.45
CA ALA A 77 -7.98 -1.94 16.99
C ALA A 77 -6.76 -1.99 16.05
N LEU A 78 -6.97 -2.18 14.74
CA LEU A 78 -5.90 -2.13 13.75
C LEU A 78 -5.17 -0.78 13.73
N ALA A 79 -5.92 0.33 13.77
CA ALA A 79 -5.35 1.67 13.81
C ALA A 79 -4.55 1.97 15.09
N LEU A 80 -4.84 1.25 16.17
CA LEU A 80 -4.12 1.31 17.45
C LEU A 80 -2.93 0.32 17.51
N GLY A 81 -2.74 -0.51 16.48
CA GLY A 81 -1.65 -1.49 16.40
C GLY A 81 -1.99 -2.89 16.95
N TYR A 82 -3.26 -3.16 17.24
CA TYR A 82 -3.74 -4.48 17.66
C TYR A 82 -4.17 -5.32 16.45
N GLU A 83 -3.24 -5.98 15.83
CA GLU A 83 -3.47 -6.73 14.58
C GLU A 83 -4.01 -8.14 14.85
N ASP A 84 -3.60 -8.77 15.96
CA ASP A 84 -4.00 -10.13 16.29
C ASP A 84 -5.45 -10.17 16.84
N LEU A 85 -6.24 -11.08 16.28
CA LEU A 85 -7.59 -11.34 16.79
C LEU A 85 -7.59 -11.85 18.23
N ASN A 86 -6.51 -12.46 18.71
CA ASN A 86 -6.41 -12.89 20.11
C ASN A 86 -6.43 -11.72 21.09
N ASP A 87 -5.94 -10.55 20.71
CA ASP A 87 -5.95 -9.34 21.55
C ASP A 87 -7.39 -8.95 21.92
N HIS A 88 -8.34 -9.26 21.05
CA HIS A 88 -9.75 -8.98 21.28
C HIS A 88 -10.39 -9.77 22.45
N GLU A 89 -9.73 -10.80 22.98
CA GLU A 89 -10.20 -11.43 24.22
C GLU A 89 -10.06 -10.48 25.43
N GLN A 90 -9.11 -9.56 25.39
CA GLN A 90 -8.92 -8.50 26.39
C GLN A 90 -9.61 -7.20 25.95
N LEU A 91 -9.34 -6.76 24.74
CA LEU A 91 -9.85 -5.50 24.16
C LEU A 91 -11.38 -5.41 24.15
N ARG A 92 -12.09 -6.54 24.06
CA ARG A 92 -13.56 -6.57 24.16
C ARG A 92 -14.10 -5.98 25.45
N ASN A 93 -13.26 -5.88 26.48
CA ASN A 93 -13.61 -5.33 27.80
C ASN A 93 -13.10 -3.90 28.01
N ASP A 94 -12.34 -3.33 27.06
CA ASP A 94 -11.85 -1.96 27.13
C ASP A 94 -13.02 -0.97 27.01
N PRO A 95 -13.23 -0.05 27.98
CA PRO A 95 -14.37 0.86 27.99
C PRO A 95 -14.35 1.85 26.85
N LEU A 96 -13.15 2.30 26.43
CA LEU A 96 -13.01 3.21 25.31
C LEU A 96 -13.36 2.52 24.00
N LEU A 97 -12.81 1.33 23.73
CA LEU A 97 -13.10 0.59 22.51
C LEU A 97 -14.59 0.23 22.38
N ARG A 98 -15.24 -0.09 23.51
CA ARG A 98 -16.71 -0.29 23.58
C ARG A 98 -17.47 0.96 23.13
N MET A 99 -17.06 2.13 23.64
CA MET A 99 -17.65 3.41 23.24
C MET A 99 -17.40 3.72 21.76
N LEU A 100 -16.17 3.50 21.28
CA LEU A 100 -15.80 3.71 19.88
C LEU A 100 -16.61 2.81 18.93
N ALA A 101 -16.87 1.57 19.33
CA ALA A 101 -17.68 0.63 18.58
C ALA A 101 -19.20 0.81 18.77
N GLY A 102 -19.62 1.91 19.41
CA GLY A 102 -21.04 2.30 19.50
C GLY A 102 -21.87 1.49 20.52
N LYS A 103 -21.25 0.93 21.57
CA LYS A 103 -22.02 0.33 22.67
C LYS A 103 -22.72 1.40 23.49
N ALA A 104 -24.04 1.23 23.68
CA ALA A 104 -24.84 2.19 24.43
C ALA A 104 -24.48 2.22 25.92
N GLN A 105 -24.08 1.09 26.47
CA GLN A 105 -23.66 0.94 27.86
C GLN A 105 -22.24 0.34 27.92
N PRO A 106 -21.19 1.15 27.67
CA PRO A 106 -19.82 0.64 27.53
C PRO A 106 -19.29 -0.08 28.79
N ASP A 107 -19.85 0.21 29.94
CA ASP A 107 -19.44 -0.41 31.22
C ASP A 107 -20.03 -1.81 31.44
N GLN A 108 -21.08 -2.17 30.71
CA GLN A 108 -21.84 -3.40 30.98
C GLN A 108 -21.72 -4.43 29.84
N GLU A 109 -21.59 -3.99 28.59
CA GLU A 109 -21.64 -4.87 27.44
C GLU A 109 -20.26 -5.10 26.83
N ALA A 110 -19.81 -6.33 26.75
CA ALA A 110 -18.57 -6.66 26.04
C ALA A 110 -18.74 -6.52 24.52
N LEU A 111 -17.63 -6.32 23.82
CA LEU A 111 -17.56 -6.40 22.36
C LEU A 111 -17.40 -7.84 21.88
N ALA A 112 -17.40 -8.05 20.57
CA ALA A 112 -17.23 -9.35 19.94
C ALA A 112 -15.89 -10.00 20.35
N GLY A 113 -15.92 -11.28 20.68
CA GLY A 113 -14.70 -12.06 20.91
C GLY A 113 -14.05 -12.48 19.59
N LYS A 114 -12.81 -12.97 19.67
CA LYS A 114 -11.99 -13.39 18.52
C LYS A 114 -12.68 -14.32 17.55
N SER A 115 -13.44 -15.29 18.03
CA SER A 115 -14.16 -16.26 17.17
C SER A 115 -15.24 -15.60 16.32
N THR A 116 -15.90 -14.56 16.84
CA THR A 116 -16.92 -13.80 16.12
C THR A 116 -16.28 -12.90 15.06
N LEU A 117 -15.19 -12.22 15.40
CA LEU A 117 -14.40 -11.41 14.47
C LEU A 117 -13.75 -12.27 13.39
N ASN A 118 -13.25 -13.46 13.70
CA ASN A 118 -12.71 -14.39 12.72
C ASN A 118 -13.75 -14.79 11.66
N ARG A 119 -15.03 -14.95 12.05
CA ARG A 119 -16.12 -15.23 11.07
C ARG A 119 -16.40 -14.03 10.16
N LEU A 120 -16.17 -12.82 10.63
CA LEU A 120 -16.28 -11.61 9.81
C LEU A 120 -15.13 -11.54 8.79
N GLU A 121 -13.88 -11.68 9.24
CA GLU A 121 -12.68 -11.51 8.40
C GLU A 121 -12.48 -12.62 7.37
N LEU A 122 -12.75 -13.86 7.75
CA LEU A 122 -12.59 -15.01 6.86
C LEU A 122 -13.83 -15.29 5.99
N GLY A 123 -14.73 -14.32 5.86
CA GLY A 123 -15.82 -14.38 4.88
C GLY A 123 -15.24 -14.43 3.45
N ASN A 124 -15.74 -15.33 2.60
CA ASN A 124 -15.21 -15.56 1.25
C ASN A 124 -16.18 -15.14 0.13
N GLY A 125 -17.07 -14.21 0.41
CA GLY A 125 -18.08 -13.73 -0.54
C GLY A 125 -19.24 -14.71 -0.79
N LYS A 126 -19.19 -15.93 -0.21
CA LYS A 126 -20.30 -16.90 -0.23
C LYS A 126 -20.64 -17.29 1.20
N PRO A 127 -21.93 -17.20 1.60
CA PRO A 127 -22.34 -17.64 2.93
C PRO A 127 -22.20 -19.15 3.08
N ASP A 128 -21.71 -19.59 4.25
CA ASP A 128 -21.70 -20.99 4.65
C ASP A 128 -22.43 -21.17 5.99
N ARG A 129 -22.40 -22.36 6.56
CA ARG A 129 -23.06 -22.65 7.84
C ARG A 129 -22.57 -21.79 8.99
N TYR A 130 -21.29 -21.39 8.98
CA TYR A 130 -20.63 -20.64 10.07
C TYR A 130 -20.33 -19.20 9.71
N LYS A 131 -20.09 -18.92 8.42
CA LYS A 131 -19.73 -17.60 7.88
C LYS A 131 -20.92 -17.06 7.11
N LYS A 132 -21.84 -16.44 7.81
CA LYS A 132 -23.07 -15.88 7.24
C LYS A 132 -22.96 -14.42 6.84
N ILE A 133 -21.87 -13.76 7.21
CA ILE A 133 -21.57 -12.38 6.80
C ILE A 133 -20.73 -12.46 5.54
N THR A 134 -21.18 -11.81 4.49
CA THR A 134 -20.47 -11.70 3.21
C THR A 134 -20.24 -10.23 2.88
N PHE A 135 -19.41 -9.95 1.88
CA PHE A 135 -19.13 -8.58 1.47
C PHE A 135 -19.10 -8.45 -0.05
N TRP A 136 -19.42 -7.27 -0.52
CA TRP A 136 -19.31 -6.89 -1.92
C TRP A 136 -17.99 -6.16 -2.15
N ARG A 137 -17.04 -6.84 -2.75
CA ARG A 137 -15.70 -6.32 -3.00
C ARG A 137 -15.73 -5.01 -3.80
N ASP A 138 -16.50 -4.97 -4.87
CA ASP A 138 -16.58 -3.79 -5.75
C ASP A 138 -17.15 -2.58 -4.98
N ALA A 139 -18.06 -2.78 -4.04
CA ALA A 139 -18.58 -1.71 -3.20
C ALA A 139 -17.51 -1.14 -2.24
N ILE A 140 -16.65 -2.01 -1.70
CA ILE A 140 -15.51 -1.59 -0.87
C ILE A 140 -14.51 -0.80 -1.70
N ASP A 141 -14.16 -1.31 -2.88
CA ASP A 141 -13.24 -0.64 -3.81
C ASP A 141 -13.80 0.73 -4.25
N ASP A 142 -15.11 0.82 -4.50
CA ASP A 142 -15.79 2.07 -4.84
C ASP A 142 -15.82 3.06 -3.68
N LEU A 143 -16.00 2.58 -2.45
CA LEU A 143 -15.96 3.41 -1.26
C LEU A 143 -14.62 4.15 -1.10
N LEU A 144 -13.50 3.49 -1.43
CA LEU A 144 -12.17 4.13 -1.39
C LEU A 144 -12.09 5.33 -2.33
N VAL A 145 -12.63 5.20 -3.55
CA VAL A 145 -12.68 6.32 -4.51
C VAL A 145 -13.63 7.41 -4.02
N ASP A 146 -14.77 7.06 -3.44
CA ASP A 146 -15.72 8.02 -2.90
C ASP A 146 -15.16 8.86 -1.76
N LEU A 147 -14.35 8.24 -0.88
CA LEU A 147 -13.65 8.95 0.19
C LEU A 147 -12.65 9.97 -0.37
N PHE A 148 -11.90 9.58 -1.40
CA PHE A 148 -11.03 10.50 -2.11
C PHE A 148 -11.82 11.67 -2.71
N LEU A 149 -12.90 11.38 -3.42
CA LEU A 149 -13.76 12.41 -4.01
C LEU A 149 -14.38 13.35 -2.97
N GLN A 150 -14.74 12.82 -1.80
CA GLN A 150 -15.31 13.59 -0.69
C GLN A 150 -14.26 14.49 -0.03
N ALA A 151 -13.00 14.06 0.04
CA ALA A 151 -11.93 14.84 0.63
C ALA A 151 -11.60 16.13 -0.13
N HIS A 152 -12.08 16.27 -1.37
CA HIS A 152 -11.85 17.43 -2.21
C HIS A 152 -13.17 18.20 -2.41
N ALA A 153 -13.21 19.46 -1.96
CA ALA A 153 -14.36 20.34 -2.12
C ALA A 153 -14.61 20.68 -3.60
N GLU A 154 -13.53 20.85 -4.37
CA GLU A 154 -13.52 21.18 -5.80
C GLU A 154 -12.68 20.17 -6.57
N ALA A 155 -12.89 20.12 -7.89
CA ALA A 155 -12.06 19.30 -8.75
C ALA A 155 -10.61 19.82 -8.75
N PRO A 156 -9.60 18.98 -8.52
CA PRO A 156 -8.21 19.38 -8.78
C PRO A 156 -7.98 19.55 -10.28
N ASP A 157 -6.98 20.36 -10.64
CA ASP A 157 -6.62 20.55 -12.05
C ASP A 157 -6.10 19.24 -12.68
N GLU A 158 -5.34 18.48 -11.90
CA GLU A 158 -4.74 17.22 -12.33
C GLU A 158 -4.76 16.20 -11.18
N ILE A 159 -4.99 14.95 -11.51
CA ILE A 159 -4.86 13.80 -10.59
C ILE A 159 -3.76 12.89 -11.11
N VAL A 160 -2.72 12.69 -10.32
CA VAL A 160 -1.70 11.66 -10.60
C VAL A 160 -2.11 10.38 -9.86
N LEU A 161 -2.35 9.33 -10.63
CA LEU A 161 -2.62 7.98 -10.13
C LEU A 161 -1.32 7.18 -10.12
N ASP A 162 -0.84 6.83 -8.94
CA ASP A 162 0.31 5.95 -8.78
C ASP A 162 -0.12 4.50 -8.67
N ILE A 163 0.30 3.69 -9.63
CA ILE A 163 0.05 2.26 -9.61
C ILE A 163 1.33 1.51 -9.23
N ASP A 164 1.22 0.60 -8.28
CA ASP A 164 2.37 -0.18 -7.81
C ASP A 164 1.95 -1.57 -7.34
N THR A 165 2.88 -2.50 -7.38
CA THR A 165 2.81 -3.78 -6.72
C THR A 165 3.98 -3.94 -5.78
N THR A 166 3.75 -4.53 -4.62
CA THR A 166 4.81 -4.86 -3.69
C THR A 166 4.67 -6.32 -3.27
N ASP A 167 5.78 -6.94 -2.90
CA ASP A 167 5.72 -8.24 -2.28
C ASP A 167 5.18 -8.12 -0.85
N PHE A 168 4.37 -9.08 -0.48
CA PHE A 168 3.92 -9.27 0.88
C PHE A 168 4.41 -10.64 1.35
N ALA A 169 5.57 -10.65 2.01
CA ALA A 169 6.23 -11.88 2.45
C ALA A 169 5.33 -12.67 3.38
N ILE A 170 5.25 -13.99 3.16
CA ILE A 170 4.39 -14.88 3.94
C ILE A 170 5.26 -15.91 4.63
N HIS A 171 5.07 -15.98 5.94
CA HIS A 171 5.65 -17.00 6.79
C HIS A 171 4.55 -18.02 7.14
N GLY A 172 4.83 -19.30 6.97
CA GLY A 172 3.86 -20.36 7.19
C GLY A 172 3.09 -20.79 5.92
N GLU A 173 2.06 -21.60 6.06
CA GLU A 173 1.33 -22.28 4.96
C GLU A 173 -0.04 -21.64 4.71
N GLN A 174 -0.04 -20.38 4.24
CA GLN A 174 -1.28 -19.69 3.89
C GLN A 174 -1.73 -20.08 2.48
N GLU A 175 -3.05 -20.20 2.28
CA GLU A 175 -3.65 -20.49 0.99
C GLU A 175 -3.37 -19.37 -0.03
N GLY A 176 -3.03 -19.75 -1.25
CA GLY A 176 -2.79 -18.80 -2.34
C GLY A 176 -1.41 -18.12 -2.30
N ARG A 177 -0.50 -18.54 -1.39
CA ARG A 177 0.90 -18.14 -1.46
C ARG A 177 1.62 -18.88 -2.57
N PHE A 178 2.48 -18.19 -3.29
CA PHE A 178 3.39 -18.80 -4.27
C PHE A 178 4.80 -18.26 -4.07
N TYR A 179 5.79 -19.07 -4.43
CA TYR A 179 7.18 -18.64 -4.48
C TYR A 179 7.37 -17.67 -5.65
N HIS A 180 7.95 -16.50 -5.38
CA HIS A 180 8.21 -15.48 -6.38
C HIS A 180 9.72 -15.37 -6.65
N GLY A 181 10.17 -15.78 -7.84
CA GLY A 181 11.59 -15.86 -8.17
C GLY A 181 12.35 -14.53 -8.15
N TYR A 182 11.67 -13.40 -8.33
CA TYR A 182 12.29 -12.08 -8.23
C TYR A 182 12.55 -11.66 -6.78
N TYR A 183 11.60 -11.96 -5.88
CA TYR A 183 11.72 -11.61 -4.46
C TYR A 183 12.39 -12.71 -3.63
N ASP A 184 12.61 -13.91 -4.20
CA ASP A 184 13.26 -15.07 -3.58
C ASP A 184 12.57 -15.57 -2.30
N HIS A 185 11.24 -15.44 -2.22
CA HIS A 185 10.44 -15.95 -1.10
C HIS A 185 8.97 -16.19 -1.49
N TYR A 186 8.23 -16.87 -0.61
CA TYR A 186 6.79 -17.02 -0.73
C TYR A 186 6.09 -15.71 -0.35
N CYS A 187 5.22 -15.21 -1.23
CA CYS A 187 4.53 -13.94 -0.99
C CYS A 187 3.16 -13.89 -1.66
N TYR A 188 2.38 -12.89 -1.29
CA TYR A 188 1.33 -12.31 -2.12
C TYR A 188 1.91 -11.13 -2.91
N LEU A 189 1.18 -10.71 -3.96
CA LEU A 189 1.55 -9.57 -4.81
C LEU A 189 0.36 -8.59 -4.91
N PRO A 190 0.04 -7.86 -3.83
CA PRO A 190 -1.06 -6.91 -3.85
C PRO A 190 -0.85 -5.80 -4.87
N LEU A 191 -1.96 -5.35 -5.48
CA LEU A 191 -2.03 -4.19 -6.37
C LEU A 191 -2.55 -3.00 -5.57
N TYR A 192 -1.82 -1.91 -5.66
CA TYR A 192 -2.22 -0.62 -5.09
C TYR A 192 -2.37 0.44 -6.16
N VAL A 193 -3.36 1.30 -6.00
CA VAL A 193 -3.48 2.56 -6.73
C VAL A 193 -3.70 3.68 -5.73
N PHE A 194 -2.91 4.74 -5.84
CA PHE A 194 -3.00 5.90 -4.96
C PHE A 194 -3.22 7.17 -5.77
N ALA A 195 -3.85 8.17 -5.14
CA ALA A 195 -3.84 9.55 -5.58
C ALA A 195 -3.36 10.41 -4.41
N GLY A 196 -2.12 10.91 -4.47
CA GLY A 196 -1.50 11.51 -3.31
C GLY A 196 -1.43 10.53 -2.13
N GLU A 197 -1.96 10.91 -0.99
CA GLU A 197 -2.03 10.05 0.22
C GLU A 197 -3.26 9.14 0.26
N HIS A 198 -4.17 9.26 -0.71
CA HIS A 198 -5.41 8.48 -0.74
C HIS A 198 -5.22 7.13 -1.44
N VAL A 199 -5.61 6.06 -0.77
CA VAL A 199 -5.70 4.71 -1.37
C VAL A 199 -6.99 4.61 -2.18
N LEU A 200 -6.89 4.34 -3.47
CA LEU A 200 -8.05 4.15 -4.37
C LEU A 200 -8.28 2.68 -4.74
N CYS A 201 -7.25 1.87 -4.58
CA CYS A 201 -7.30 0.42 -4.75
C CYS A 201 -6.27 -0.24 -3.83
N ALA A 202 -6.68 -1.29 -3.13
CA ALA A 202 -5.81 -2.16 -2.33
C ALA A 202 -6.30 -3.60 -2.52
N ARG A 203 -5.78 -4.28 -3.55
CA ARG A 203 -6.27 -5.60 -3.95
C ARG A 203 -5.24 -6.68 -3.69
N LEU A 204 -5.53 -7.56 -2.73
CA LEU A 204 -4.70 -8.75 -2.48
C LEU A 204 -4.76 -9.71 -3.66
N ARG A 205 -3.58 -10.15 -4.13
CA ARG A 205 -3.43 -11.07 -5.26
C ARG A 205 -2.37 -12.12 -4.94
N THR A 206 -2.51 -13.27 -5.59
CA THR A 206 -1.45 -14.29 -5.56
C THR A 206 -0.21 -13.80 -6.33
N SER A 207 0.98 -14.27 -5.99
CA SER A 207 2.22 -13.80 -6.61
C SER A 207 2.62 -14.53 -7.90
N ASN A 208 1.87 -15.55 -8.33
CA ASN A 208 2.11 -16.30 -9.57
C ASN A 208 1.44 -15.68 -10.80
N ILE A 209 1.31 -14.36 -10.82
CA ILE A 209 0.68 -13.59 -11.89
C ILE A 209 1.61 -12.47 -12.38
N ASP A 210 1.33 -11.94 -13.58
CA ASP A 210 2.01 -10.73 -14.05
C ASP A 210 1.70 -9.54 -13.11
N PRO A 211 2.69 -8.70 -12.75
CA PRO A 211 2.49 -7.52 -11.90
C PRO A 211 1.37 -6.60 -12.39
N SER A 212 1.19 -6.46 -13.71
CA SER A 212 0.13 -5.64 -14.31
C SER A 212 -1.22 -6.33 -14.42
N ALA A 213 -1.33 -7.62 -14.05
CA ALA A 213 -2.58 -8.35 -14.18
C ALA A 213 -3.74 -7.66 -13.45
N GLY A 214 -4.83 -7.38 -14.16
CA GLY A 214 -6.01 -6.70 -13.64
C GLY A 214 -5.88 -5.18 -13.48
N SER A 215 -4.71 -4.59 -13.71
CA SER A 215 -4.47 -3.14 -13.55
C SER A 215 -5.40 -2.30 -14.43
N ARG A 216 -5.60 -2.67 -15.70
CA ARG A 216 -6.50 -1.96 -16.61
C ARG A 216 -7.91 -1.85 -16.06
N LYS A 217 -8.46 -2.96 -15.54
CA LYS A 217 -9.84 -2.98 -14.98
C LYS A 217 -9.96 -2.03 -13.78
N GLU A 218 -8.96 -2.01 -12.90
CA GLU A 218 -8.98 -1.13 -11.72
C GLU A 218 -8.84 0.34 -12.11
N ILE A 219 -7.95 0.66 -13.05
CA ILE A 219 -7.80 2.03 -13.56
C ILE A 219 -9.08 2.48 -14.25
N GLU A 220 -9.70 1.65 -15.08
CA GLU A 220 -10.99 1.93 -15.73
C GLU A 220 -12.08 2.25 -14.71
N ARG A 221 -12.21 1.44 -13.65
CA ARG A 221 -13.15 1.67 -12.54
C ARG A 221 -12.93 3.01 -11.87
N ILE A 222 -11.68 3.30 -11.47
CA ILE A 222 -11.30 4.54 -10.79
C ILE A 222 -11.57 5.75 -11.68
N VAL A 223 -11.08 5.74 -12.92
CA VAL A 223 -11.24 6.85 -13.88
C VAL A 223 -12.72 7.12 -14.18
N THR A 224 -13.51 6.07 -14.38
CA THR A 224 -14.96 6.20 -14.62
C THR A 224 -15.65 6.89 -13.46
N ARG A 225 -15.34 6.49 -12.23
CA ARG A 225 -15.94 7.05 -11.02
C ARG A 225 -15.49 8.48 -10.77
N VAL A 226 -14.20 8.78 -10.97
CA VAL A 226 -13.66 10.14 -10.86
C VAL A 226 -14.34 11.07 -11.87
N ARG A 227 -14.44 10.66 -13.13
CA ARG A 227 -15.06 11.46 -14.19
C ARG A 227 -16.56 11.61 -14.06
N ALA A 228 -17.23 10.70 -13.38
CA ALA A 228 -18.65 10.89 -13.05
C ALA A 228 -18.86 12.14 -12.18
N LYS A 229 -17.91 12.49 -11.31
CA LYS A 229 -17.95 13.72 -10.49
C LYS A 229 -17.23 14.90 -11.16
N TRP A 230 -16.09 14.64 -11.80
CA TRP A 230 -15.22 15.64 -12.42
C TRP A 230 -14.93 15.29 -13.89
N PRO A 231 -15.86 15.58 -14.82
CA PRO A 231 -15.76 15.12 -16.20
C PRO A 231 -14.52 15.58 -16.97
N GLN A 232 -13.99 16.76 -16.61
CA GLN A 232 -12.89 17.41 -17.33
C GLN A 232 -11.53 17.30 -16.63
N VAL A 233 -11.46 16.60 -15.49
CA VAL A 233 -10.22 16.50 -14.73
C VAL A 233 -9.14 15.77 -15.54
N LYS A 234 -7.97 16.36 -15.56
CA LYS A 234 -6.78 15.74 -16.17
C LYS A 234 -6.30 14.59 -15.27
N ILE A 235 -6.03 13.43 -15.86
CA ILE A 235 -5.56 12.25 -15.13
C ILE A 235 -4.27 11.77 -15.75
N VAL A 236 -3.25 11.57 -14.93
CA VAL A 236 -1.95 11.00 -15.30
C VAL A 236 -1.74 9.71 -14.53
N LEU A 237 -1.52 8.60 -15.22
CA LEU A 237 -1.19 7.32 -14.62
C LEU A 237 0.33 7.14 -14.58
N ARG A 238 0.88 6.87 -13.40
CA ARG A 238 2.31 6.72 -13.18
C ARG A 238 2.63 5.34 -12.58
N GLY A 239 3.59 4.63 -13.17
CA GLY A 239 3.98 3.28 -12.72
C GLY A 239 5.40 2.91 -13.10
N ASP A 240 5.87 1.80 -12.57
CA ASP A 240 7.18 1.25 -12.92
C ASP A 240 7.14 0.44 -14.24
N SER A 241 8.23 -0.26 -14.54
CA SER A 241 8.35 -1.06 -15.77
C SER A 241 7.42 -2.29 -15.78
N GLY A 242 6.92 -2.71 -14.64
CA GLY A 242 5.93 -3.77 -14.53
C GLY A 242 4.59 -3.40 -15.19
N PHE A 243 4.27 -2.11 -15.26
CA PHE A 243 3.03 -1.58 -15.84
C PHE A 243 3.18 -1.07 -17.28
N CYS A 244 4.39 -1.07 -17.84
CA CYS A 244 4.62 -0.75 -19.24
C CYS A 244 4.08 -1.87 -20.15
N ARG A 245 2.76 -1.93 -20.30
CA ARG A 245 2.05 -2.94 -21.09
C ARG A 245 1.17 -2.27 -22.13
N GLU A 246 1.17 -2.82 -23.35
CA GLU A 246 0.39 -2.28 -24.47
C GLU A 246 -1.10 -2.11 -24.13
N GLU A 247 -1.70 -3.12 -23.50
CA GLU A 247 -3.10 -3.07 -23.13
C GLU A 247 -3.45 -1.86 -22.26
N LEU A 248 -2.59 -1.52 -21.30
CA LEU A 248 -2.81 -0.40 -20.39
C LEU A 248 -2.55 0.95 -21.08
N MET A 249 -1.47 1.05 -21.85
CA MET A 249 -1.10 2.27 -22.60
C MET A 249 -2.17 2.60 -23.65
N ALA A 250 -2.58 1.62 -24.45
CA ALA A 250 -3.62 1.82 -25.47
C ALA A 250 -4.96 2.21 -24.86
N TRP A 251 -5.32 1.60 -23.71
CA TRP A 251 -6.53 1.99 -23.00
C TRP A 251 -6.45 3.45 -22.50
N CYS A 252 -5.33 3.85 -21.92
CA CYS A 252 -5.12 5.24 -21.47
C CYS A 252 -5.30 6.22 -22.62
N GLU A 253 -4.63 5.96 -23.76
CA GLU A 253 -4.72 6.78 -24.97
C GLU A 253 -6.14 6.89 -25.52
N ALA A 254 -6.88 5.77 -25.54
CA ALA A 254 -8.27 5.74 -26.01
C ALA A 254 -9.25 6.48 -25.08
N ASN A 255 -8.89 6.62 -23.81
CA ASN A 255 -9.75 7.23 -22.80
C ASN A 255 -9.26 8.60 -22.30
N GLY A 256 -8.29 9.22 -22.96
CA GLY A 256 -7.78 10.54 -22.59
C GLY A 256 -7.17 10.57 -21.19
N VAL A 257 -6.48 9.52 -20.81
CA VAL A 257 -5.65 9.42 -19.61
C VAL A 257 -4.21 9.50 -20.04
N ASP A 258 -3.46 10.46 -19.53
CA ASP A 258 -2.03 10.50 -19.75
C ASP A 258 -1.32 9.44 -18.88
N TYR A 259 -0.12 9.05 -19.31
CA TYR A 259 0.69 8.13 -18.52
C TYR A 259 2.18 8.40 -18.61
N VAL A 260 2.92 7.93 -17.60
CA VAL A 260 4.38 7.82 -17.60
C VAL A 260 4.78 6.51 -16.92
N PHE A 261 5.40 5.61 -17.69
CA PHE A 261 5.83 4.31 -17.19
C PHE A 261 7.34 4.13 -17.34
N GLY A 262 7.97 3.56 -16.31
CA GLY A 262 9.33 3.06 -16.43
C GLY A 262 9.43 2.01 -17.53
N MET A 263 10.62 1.85 -18.09
CA MET A 263 10.90 0.79 -19.04
C MET A 263 12.06 -0.07 -18.55
N ALA A 264 11.95 -1.38 -18.76
CA ALA A 264 13.05 -2.30 -18.48
C ALA A 264 14.25 -1.98 -19.39
N ARG A 265 15.46 -2.16 -18.88
CA ARG A 265 16.68 -2.01 -19.68
C ARG A 265 16.70 -3.05 -20.80
N HIS A 266 17.13 -2.61 -21.95
CA HIS A 266 17.30 -3.47 -23.12
C HIS A 266 18.53 -3.03 -23.93
N PRO A 267 19.35 -3.94 -24.47
CA PRO A 267 20.58 -3.60 -25.22
C PRO A 267 20.35 -2.63 -26.39
N LEU A 268 19.18 -2.67 -27.04
CA LEU A 268 18.81 -1.73 -28.08
C LEU A 268 18.77 -0.29 -27.56
N TRP A 269 18.12 -0.08 -26.40
CA TRP A 269 18.01 1.22 -25.74
C TRP A 269 19.37 1.79 -25.35
N GLU A 270 20.25 0.93 -24.79
CA GLU A 270 21.60 1.33 -24.40
C GLU A 270 22.44 1.78 -25.59
N LYS A 271 22.29 1.12 -26.74
CA LYS A 271 22.92 1.55 -27.97
C LYS A 271 22.43 2.91 -28.46
N MET A 272 21.12 3.19 -28.34
CA MET A 272 20.53 4.46 -28.74
C MET A 272 21.03 5.64 -27.91
N VAL A 273 21.35 5.39 -26.62
CA VAL A 273 21.81 6.43 -25.70
C VAL A 273 23.35 6.45 -25.51
N ALA A 274 24.11 5.65 -26.26
CA ALA A 274 25.54 5.47 -26.05
C ALA A 274 26.32 6.81 -26.08
N ASN A 275 26.00 7.71 -27.02
CA ASN A 275 26.63 9.04 -27.11
C ASN A 275 26.32 9.90 -25.88
N ALA A 276 25.10 9.85 -25.36
CA ALA A 276 24.70 10.60 -24.16
C ALA A 276 25.36 10.02 -22.91
N LEU A 277 25.52 8.71 -22.82
CA LEU A 277 26.27 8.05 -21.73
C LEU A 277 27.75 8.46 -21.75
N GLU A 278 28.35 8.54 -22.93
CA GLU A 278 29.73 9.01 -23.07
C GLU A 278 29.87 10.48 -22.65
N GLN A 279 28.94 11.35 -23.05
CA GLN A 279 28.90 12.74 -22.56
C GLN A 279 28.76 12.82 -21.05
N ALA A 280 27.87 12.03 -20.44
CA ALA A 280 27.70 12.00 -19.00
C ALA A 280 28.99 11.49 -18.30
N ARG A 281 29.69 10.49 -18.88
CA ARG A 281 30.97 10.00 -18.38
C ARG A 281 32.03 11.12 -18.37
N GLN A 282 32.17 11.83 -19.48
CA GLN A 282 33.13 12.94 -19.62
C GLN A 282 32.85 14.07 -18.63
N GLN A 283 31.59 14.43 -18.43
CA GLN A 283 31.19 15.42 -17.42
C GLN A 283 31.56 14.95 -15.99
N TRP A 284 31.30 13.67 -15.70
CA TRP A 284 31.65 13.10 -14.40
C TRP A 284 33.17 13.08 -14.20
N GLU A 285 33.97 12.73 -15.18
CA GLU A 285 35.45 12.75 -15.10
C GLU A 285 36.00 14.15 -14.80
N GLN A 286 35.36 15.19 -15.36
CA GLN A 286 35.77 16.58 -15.13
C GLN A 286 35.34 17.11 -13.76
N THR A 287 34.15 16.73 -13.28
CA THR A 287 33.54 17.34 -12.08
C THR A 287 33.60 16.44 -10.85
N GLN A 288 33.79 15.14 -11.01
CA GLN A 288 33.65 14.09 -9.99
C GLN A 288 32.27 14.13 -9.30
N GLN A 289 31.27 14.70 -9.98
CA GLN A 289 29.89 14.77 -9.53
C GLN A 289 28.99 13.96 -10.47
N PRO A 290 27.85 13.42 -9.97
CA PRO A 290 26.86 12.74 -10.80
C PRO A 290 26.48 13.60 -12.00
N ALA A 291 26.65 13.04 -13.21
CA ALA A 291 26.36 13.74 -14.47
C ALA A 291 25.17 13.08 -15.17
N ARG A 292 24.26 13.91 -15.69
CA ARG A 292 23.02 13.46 -16.33
C ARG A 292 22.81 14.17 -17.68
N VAL A 293 22.64 13.38 -18.72
CA VAL A 293 22.25 13.87 -20.04
C VAL A 293 20.88 13.27 -20.39
N PHE A 294 19.94 14.12 -20.75
CA PHE A 294 18.60 13.69 -21.16
C PHE A 294 18.47 13.76 -22.67
N LEU A 295 17.72 12.80 -23.21
CA LEU A 295 17.34 12.78 -24.62
C LEU A 295 15.95 12.17 -24.76
N GLU A 296 15.29 12.44 -25.86
CA GLU A 296 13.99 11.89 -26.19
C GLU A 296 13.93 11.46 -27.65
N PHE A 297 13.10 10.48 -27.92
CA PHE A 297 12.86 9.97 -29.26
C PHE A 297 11.49 9.26 -29.33
N GLU A 298 10.99 9.14 -30.54
CA GLU A 298 9.82 8.34 -30.85
C GLU A 298 10.23 6.89 -31.08
N HIS A 299 9.52 5.94 -30.46
CA HIS A 299 9.78 4.51 -30.65
C HIS A 299 8.51 3.71 -30.89
N GLU A 300 8.64 2.68 -31.68
CA GLU A 300 7.69 1.59 -31.85
C GLU A 300 8.45 0.25 -31.75
N THR A 301 7.80 -0.79 -31.26
CA THR A 301 8.47 -2.09 -31.14
C THR A 301 8.59 -2.77 -32.52
N VAL A 302 9.76 -3.32 -32.79
CA VAL A 302 10.02 -4.03 -34.05
C VAL A 302 9.10 -5.23 -34.27
N SER A 303 8.71 -5.87 -33.15
CA SER A 303 7.78 -7.01 -33.15
C SER A 303 6.31 -6.61 -33.32
N GLY A 304 6.01 -5.32 -33.43
CA GLY A 304 4.61 -4.85 -33.51
C GLY A 304 3.81 -5.05 -32.23
N THR A 305 4.46 -5.25 -31.08
CA THR A 305 3.78 -5.39 -29.80
C THR A 305 3.17 -4.08 -29.30
N TRP A 306 3.69 -2.93 -29.76
CA TRP A 306 3.05 -1.63 -29.57
C TRP A 306 2.20 -1.27 -30.79
N SER A 307 1.00 -0.81 -30.56
CA SER A 307 0.05 -0.44 -31.61
C SER A 307 0.41 0.86 -32.34
N ARG A 308 1.31 1.66 -31.78
CA ARG A 308 1.73 2.97 -32.29
C ARG A 308 3.09 3.39 -31.77
N ARG A 309 3.67 4.41 -32.42
CA ARG A 309 4.85 5.12 -31.90
C ARG A 309 4.50 5.88 -30.63
N ARG A 310 5.43 5.89 -29.68
CA ARG A 310 5.30 6.60 -28.39
C ARG A 310 6.58 7.34 -28.05
N ARG A 311 6.42 8.44 -27.37
CA ARG A 311 7.53 9.24 -26.86
C ARG A 311 8.25 8.48 -25.75
N VAL A 312 9.57 8.35 -25.90
CA VAL A 312 10.46 7.77 -24.89
C VAL A 312 11.43 8.84 -24.44
N VAL A 313 11.53 9.05 -23.14
CA VAL A 313 12.54 9.93 -22.53
C VAL A 313 13.58 9.04 -21.84
N ALA A 314 14.83 9.30 -22.15
CA ALA A 314 15.97 8.57 -21.61
C ALA A 314 16.83 9.50 -20.73
N LYS A 315 17.21 8.99 -19.56
CA LYS A 315 18.24 9.57 -18.70
C LYS A 315 19.52 8.76 -18.84
N ALA A 316 20.54 9.34 -19.46
CA ALA A 316 21.89 8.83 -19.47
C ALA A 316 22.64 9.41 -18.26
N GLU A 317 22.90 8.59 -17.25
CA GLU A 317 23.53 9.02 -15.98
C GLU A 317 24.85 8.29 -15.78
N HIS A 318 25.86 9.00 -15.27
CA HIS A 318 27.12 8.44 -14.82
C HIS A 318 27.38 8.85 -13.36
N ILE A 319 27.53 7.84 -12.49
CA ILE A 319 27.73 8.00 -11.05
C ILE A 319 28.79 7.03 -10.55
N ALA A 320 29.70 7.48 -9.67
CA ALA A 320 30.68 6.62 -8.99
C ALA A 320 31.34 5.56 -9.89
N GLY A 321 31.74 5.96 -11.11
CA GLY A 321 32.43 5.09 -12.07
C GLY A 321 31.55 4.08 -12.83
N LYS A 322 30.24 4.19 -12.75
CA LYS A 322 29.30 3.35 -13.54
C LYS A 322 28.24 4.15 -14.30
N SER A 323 27.86 3.63 -15.45
CA SER A 323 26.73 4.15 -16.22
C SER A 323 25.40 3.59 -15.72
N ASN A 324 24.41 4.46 -15.60
CA ASN A 324 23.07 4.13 -15.13
C ASN A 324 21.98 4.70 -16.07
N PRO A 325 21.80 4.13 -17.28
CA PRO A 325 20.72 4.56 -18.16
C PRO A 325 19.36 4.15 -17.63
N ARG A 326 18.37 5.06 -17.76
CA ARG A 326 16.96 4.81 -17.42
C ARG A 326 16.06 5.35 -18.53
N PHE A 327 14.91 4.72 -18.70
CA PHE A 327 13.98 5.02 -19.78
C PHE A 327 12.57 5.09 -19.23
N VAL A 328 11.79 6.03 -19.74
CA VAL A 328 10.34 6.12 -19.49
C VAL A 328 9.62 6.30 -20.81
N VAL A 329 8.43 5.71 -20.93
CA VAL A 329 7.51 5.91 -22.05
C VAL A 329 6.32 6.73 -21.57
N THR A 330 5.81 7.62 -22.44
CA THR A 330 4.73 8.53 -22.06
C THR A 330 3.85 8.88 -23.26
N SER A 331 2.57 9.21 -22.98
CA SER A 331 1.65 9.86 -23.92
C SER A 331 1.77 11.39 -23.91
N ILE A 332 2.44 11.96 -22.90
CA ILE A 332 2.52 13.41 -22.69
C ILE A 332 3.48 14.00 -23.72
N GLY A 333 3.01 15.01 -24.48
CA GLY A 333 3.81 15.70 -25.48
C GLY A 333 4.92 16.58 -24.89
N ALA A 334 5.95 16.85 -25.73
CA ALA A 334 7.11 17.66 -25.31
C ALA A 334 6.74 19.13 -25.03
N GLU A 335 5.67 19.61 -25.63
CA GLU A 335 5.09 20.95 -25.43
C GLU A 335 4.52 21.13 -24.03
N SER A 336 4.01 20.04 -23.41
CA SER A 336 3.44 20.07 -22.05
C SER A 336 4.50 19.85 -20.99
N TRP A 337 5.44 18.95 -21.23
CA TRP A 337 6.50 18.59 -20.29
C TRP A 337 7.83 18.40 -21.00
N ALA A 338 8.82 19.25 -20.70
CA ALA A 338 10.18 19.06 -21.16
C ALA A 338 10.75 17.74 -20.60
N MET A 339 11.61 17.06 -21.39
CA MET A 339 12.12 15.71 -21.08
C MET A 339 12.72 15.57 -19.67
N ARG A 340 13.51 16.55 -19.20
CA ARG A 340 14.11 16.52 -17.87
C ARG A 340 13.04 16.66 -16.76
N GLN A 341 12.14 17.61 -16.91
CA GLN A 341 11.05 17.84 -15.95
C GLN A 341 10.10 16.63 -15.87
N LEU A 342 9.73 16.05 -17.05
CA LEU A 342 8.91 14.85 -17.08
C LEU A 342 9.56 13.69 -16.30
N TYR A 343 10.88 13.53 -16.45
CA TYR A 343 11.59 12.48 -15.75
C TYR A 343 11.79 12.81 -14.26
N GLU A 344 12.36 13.98 -13.92
CA GLU A 344 12.76 14.33 -12.56
C GLU A 344 11.54 14.72 -11.69
N ASP A 345 10.65 15.59 -12.19
CA ASP A 345 9.56 16.16 -11.41
C ASP A 345 8.28 15.32 -11.44
N LEU A 346 7.97 14.64 -12.57
CA LEU A 346 6.78 13.81 -12.67
C LEU A 346 7.10 12.35 -12.36
N TYR A 347 8.02 11.71 -13.09
CA TYR A 347 8.27 10.27 -12.92
C TYR A 347 8.96 9.94 -11.58
N CYS A 348 10.02 10.66 -11.21
CA CYS A 348 10.77 10.39 -9.97
C CYS A 348 10.01 10.75 -8.70
N ALA A 349 9.05 11.67 -8.73
CA ALA A 349 8.19 11.99 -7.60
C ALA A 349 7.34 10.77 -7.11
N ARG A 350 7.31 9.66 -7.88
CA ARG A 350 6.82 8.36 -7.43
C ARG A 350 7.58 7.82 -6.21
N GLY A 351 8.89 8.10 -6.12
CA GLY A 351 9.76 7.61 -5.06
C GLY A 351 9.37 8.10 -3.66
N ASP A 352 8.98 9.37 -3.54
CA ASP A 352 8.61 9.98 -2.26
C ASP A 352 7.38 9.33 -1.64
N MET A 353 6.45 8.88 -2.48
CA MET A 353 5.25 8.15 -2.05
C MET A 353 5.53 6.68 -1.70
N GLY A 354 6.55 6.07 -2.34
CA GLY A 354 6.95 4.69 -2.07
C GLY A 354 7.50 4.48 -0.66
N VAL A 355 8.19 5.46 -0.09
CA VAL A 355 8.76 5.39 1.26
C VAL A 355 7.66 5.44 2.33
N SER A 356 6.69 6.34 2.19
CA SER A 356 5.54 6.45 3.10
C SER A 356 4.66 5.18 3.07
N ARG A 357 4.40 4.63 1.89
CA ARG A 357 3.58 3.42 1.70
C ARG A 357 4.23 2.17 2.28
N LYS A 358 5.52 1.95 1.96
CA LYS A 358 6.27 0.80 2.48
C LYS A 358 6.42 0.87 4.00
N GLY A 359 6.57 2.07 4.56
CA GLY A 359 6.61 2.28 6.00
C GLY A 359 5.33 1.85 6.71
N HIS A 360 4.15 2.23 6.20
CA HIS A 360 2.86 1.84 6.79
C HIS A 360 2.58 0.34 6.64
N ILE A 361 2.76 -0.21 5.44
CA ILE A 361 2.55 -1.66 5.19
C ILE A 361 3.56 -2.48 5.99
N TYR A 362 4.81 -2.03 6.07
CA TYR A 362 5.86 -2.71 6.82
C TYR A 362 5.57 -2.70 8.33
N GLN A 363 5.02 -1.62 8.86
CA GLN A 363 4.61 -1.52 10.26
C GLN A 363 3.46 -2.46 10.57
N LEU A 364 2.46 -2.57 9.68
CA LEU A 364 1.35 -3.52 9.78
C LEU A 364 1.81 -4.99 9.71
N VAL A 365 2.85 -5.30 8.95
CA VAL A 365 3.40 -6.66 8.83
C VAL A 365 4.32 -7.01 9.99
N ARG A 366 5.14 -6.05 10.44
CA ARG A 366 6.11 -6.26 11.53
C ARG A 366 5.45 -6.67 12.85
N ASP A 367 4.25 -6.18 13.09
CA ASP A 367 3.55 -6.38 14.34
C ASP A 367 2.70 -7.66 14.35
N GLN A 368 2.74 -8.49 13.28
CA GLN A 368 2.07 -9.79 13.27
C GLN A 368 2.72 -10.80 14.24
N PRO A 369 1.93 -11.46 15.11
CA PRO A 369 2.44 -12.46 16.04
C PRO A 369 2.97 -13.68 15.27
N GLY A 370 4.25 -13.92 15.33
CA GLY A 370 4.98 -14.98 14.64
C GLY A 370 6.23 -14.47 13.89
N LEU A 371 6.34 -13.17 13.66
CA LEU A 371 7.48 -12.53 13.00
C LEU A 371 8.57 -12.02 13.96
N LYS A 372 8.46 -12.29 15.27
CA LYS A 372 9.47 -11.90 16.26
C LYS A 372 10.68 -12.85 16.23
N ASP A 373 11.30 -13.00 15.08
CA ASP A 373 12.63 -13.59 15.01
C ASP A 373 13.68 -12.46 15.01
N SER A 374 14.52 -12.47 16.04
CA SER A 374 15.50 -11.44 16.36
C SER A 374 16.55 -11.18 15.26
N SER A 375 16.66 -12.06 14.27
CA SER A 375 17.56 -11.90 13.12
C SER A 375 17.08 -10.87 12.09
N LEU A 376 15.77 -10.61 11.99
CA LEU A 376 15.20 -9.60 11.10
C LEU A 376 15.39 -8.18 11.65
N VAL A 377 15.37 -7.99 12.96
CA VAL A 377 15.56 -6.69 13.62
C VAL A 377 17.00 -6.18 13.45
N ALA A 378 17.98 -7.06 13.42
CA ALA A 378 19.39 -6.66 13.21
C ALA A 378 19.68 -6.25 11.75
N GLY A 379 18.94 -6.79 10.77
CA GLY A 379 19.00 -6.37 9.36
C GLY A 379 18.39 -4.99 9.11
N GLU A 380 17.46 -4.56 9.95
CA GLU A 380 16.74 -3.29 9.80
C GLU A 380 17.60 -2.05 10.07
N ALA A 381 18.48 -2.09 11.05
CA ALA A 381 19.36 -0.96 11.38
C ALA A 381 20.32 -0.68 10.22
N SER A 382 20.92 -1.71 9.62
CA SER A 382 21.81 -1.55 8.48
C SER A 382 21.08 -1.14 7.20
N TRP A 383 19.79 -1.51 7.07
CA TRP A 383 18.97 -1.18 5.92
C TRP A 383 18.47 0.27 5.94
N ARG A 384 18.19 0.82 7.12
CA ARG A 384 17.84 2.24 7.29
C ARG A 384 19.01 3.17 6.98
N GLU A 385 20.21 2.82 7.43
CA GLU A 385 21.40 3.64 7.19
C GLU A 385 21.86 3.61 5.73
N SER A 386 21.77 2.47 5.03
CA SER A 386 22.20 2.37 3.64
C SER A 386 21.22 2.98 2.63
N LYS A 387 19.93 3.18 3.00
CA LYS A 387 18.91 3.74 2.09
C LYS A 387 18.56 5.21 2.32
N MET A 388 18.97 5.81 3.44
CA MET A 388 18.88 7.26 3.59
C MET A 388 19.87 8.03 2.72
N THR A 389 20.84 7.34 2.11
CA THR A 389 21.87 7.93 1.25
C THR A 389 21.74 7.62 -0.24
N GLU A 390 20.77 6.76 -0.65
CA GLU A 390 20.59 6.46 -2.07
C GLU A 390 19.11 6.52 -2.48
N PRO A 391 18.78 7.13 -3.64
CA PRO A 391 17.44 7.02 -4.23
C PRO A 391 17.14 5.56 -4.58
N SER A 392 15.92 5.12 -4.36
CA SER A 392 15.39 3.74 -4.42
C SER A 392 15.56 2.95 -5.72
N ASP A 393 16.42 3.40 -6.63
CA ASP A 393 16.63 2.79 -7.95
C ASP A 393 17.63 1.62 -8.00
N ASN A 394 18.31 1.28 -6.88
CA ASN A 394 19.41 0.30 -6.89
C ASN A 394 19.03 -1.17 -6.62
N ILE A 395 17.75 -1.50 -6.43
CA ILE A 395 17.33 -2.87 -6.06
C ILE A 395 17.33 -3.85 -7.26
N LEU A 396 17.50 -3.36 -8.48
CA LEU A 396 17.36 -4.18 -9.70
C LEU A 396 18.64 -4.90 -10.19
N GLU A 397 19.81 -4.62 -9.62
CA GLU A 397 21.07 -5.09 -10.23
C GLU A 397 21.66 -6.39 -9.69
N SER A 398 21.24 -6.94 -8.54
CA SER A 398 21.94 -8.08 -7.93
C SER A 398 21.42 -9.48 -8.31
N SER A 399 20.27 -9.61 -8.97
CA SER A 399 19.63 -10.92 -9.19
C SER A 399 19.71 -11.49 -10.61
N VAL A 400 20.33 -10.78 -11.58
CA VAL A 400 20.37 -11.26 -12.98
C VAL A 400 21.57 -12.18 -13.28
N ARG A 401 22.50 -12.41 -12.37
CA ARG A 401 23.76 -13.11 -12.69
C ARG A 401 23.79 -14.62 -12.49
N ASN A 402 22.79 -15.26 -11.91
CA ASN A 402 22.84 -16.72 -11.73
C ASN A 402 21.49 -17.41 -11.94
N ALA A 403 21.04 -17.52 -13.19
CA ALA A 403 20.10 -18.56 -13.59
C ALA A 403 20.69 -19.34 -14.76
N PRO A 404 20.96 -20.65 -14.62
CA PRO A 404 21.38 -21.48 -15.74
C PRO A 404 20.16 -21.87 -16.57
N GLY A 405 20.20 -21.52 -17.87
CA GLY A 405 19.58 -22.26 -18.94
C GLY A 405 18.07 -22.31 -19.02
N CYS A 406 17.46 -21.34 -19.72
CA CYS A 406 16.27 -21.60 -20.54
C CYS A 406 16.56 -21.17 -21.96
N ASN A 407 16.87 -22.13 -22.82
CA ASN A 407 16.80 -22.00 -24.27
C ASN A 407 15.33 -21.84 -24.66
N VAL A 408 15.01 -20.76 -25.34
CA VAL A 408 13.77 -20.63 -26.12
C VAL A 408 14.16 -20.58 -27.58
N GLN A 409 13.69 -21.58 -28.29
CA GLN A 409 13.61 -21.56 -29.77
C GLN A 409 12.61 -20.51 -30.24
#